data_4bdea07421c81121caed281e38e573be
#
_entry.id   4bdea07421c81121caed281e38e573be
#
_cell.length_a   1.000
_cell.length_b   1.000
_cell.length_c   1.000
_cell.angle_alpha   90.00
_cell.angle_beta   90.00
_cell.angle_gamma   90.00
#
_symmetry.space_group_name_H-M   'P 1'
#
loop_
_entity.id
_entity.type
_entity.pdbx_description
1 polymer ?
#
loop_
_entity_poly.entity_id
_entity_poly.type
_entity_poly.pdbx_seq_one_letter_code
_entity_poly.pdbx_strand_id
1 'polypeptide(L)'
;SHCGPLLFLLFINDINQVVRNSNILLFADDLKIYKDIRSYEDCVLLQEDIEKVGVWCETNLMEVNTKKCFIISFSRNTTAVDYQYSLFHHKVSRVSKIKDLGVMMDQKLTFTEHVQLVSCKSYKILGFINRHLKEFPIDTFKLAYISLVRSILEYNCTVWSPFYQINIKTLEGVQNKFLRICSSKLGIGHQGYQYNYQELRKVLKLDSLELRRTKNDLLFLHHLISGEIDCSSLLEKFKLRCPSRSTRNHPVFKVDFHKTNYGFFSPIARLSRLANTYNDEVELFGTSRNRFKSQLKTSKLL
;
A
#
# COMPACT_ATOMS: atom_id res chain seq x y z
N SER A 1 -13.72 -25.99 6.23
CA SER A 1 -14.26 -25.67 7.57
C SER A 1 -14.06 -24.17 7.83
N HIS A 2 -15.10 -23.45 8.22
CA HIS A 2 -15.00 -22.03 8.59
C HIS A 2 -14.41 -21.83 10.00
N CYS A 3 -14.42 -22.86 10.85
CA CYS A 3 -13.92 -22.76 12.22
C CYS A 3 -12.38 -22.77 12.32
N GLY A 4 -11.69 -23.45 11.39
CA GLY A 4 -10.23 -23.58 11.45
C GLY A 4 -9.49 -22.25 11.54
N PRO A 5 -9.73 -21.27 10.63
CA PRO A 5 -9.09 -19.97 10.72
C PRO A 5 -9.36 -19.22 12.02
N LEU A 6 -10.59 -19.29 12.55
CA LEU A 6 -10.96 -18.64 13.81
C LEU A 6 -10.22 -19.27 15.02
N LEU A 7 -10.17 -20.60 15.07
CA LEU A 7 -9.44 -21.33 16.10
C LEU A 7 -7.94 -21.02 16.05
N PHE A 8 -7.39 -20.93 14.82
CA PHE A 8 -5.99 -20.54 14.65
C PHE A 8 -5.71 -19.13 15.16
N LEU A 9 -6.58 -18.16 14.85
CA LEU A 9 -6.43 -16.79 15.34
C LEU A 9 -6.50 -16.72 16.88
N LEU A 10 -7.41 -17.47 17.50
CA LEU A 10 -7.47 -17.57 18.97
C LEU A 10 -6.19 -18.21 19.55
N PHE A 11 -5.70 -19.25 18.91
CA PHE A 11 -4.50 -19.98 19.35
C PHE A 11 -3.23 -19.11 19.26
N ILE A 12 -3.03 -18.36 18.16
CA ILE A 12 -1.80 -17.58 17.97
C ILE A 12 -1.81 -16.24 18.71
N ASN A 13 -2.97 -15.78 19.18
CA ASN A 13 -3.12 -14.41 19.69
C ASN A 13 -2.28 -14.11 20.94
N ASP A 14 -1.96 -15.09 21.77
CA ASP A 14 -1.18 -14.92 22.99
C ASP A 14 0.33 -14.77 22.73
N ILE A 15 0.83 -15.11 21.54
CA ILE A 15 2.22 -14.88 21.15
C ILE A 15 2.65 -13.40 21.31
N ASN A 16 1.70 -12.49 21.24
CA ASN A 16 1.96 -11.06 21.48
C ASN A 16 2.46 -10.78 22.89
N GLN A 17 2.14 -11.64 23.89
CA GLN A 17 2.51 -11.43 25.29
C GLN A 17 3.98 -11.75 25.56
N VAL A 18 4.65 -12.54 24.71
CA VAL A 18 6.05 -12.92 24.91
C VAL A 18 7.02 -11.87 24.37
N VAL A 19 6.58 -11.02 23.44
CA VAL A 19 7.38 -9.92 22.86
C VAL A 19 7.25 -8.70 23.77
N ARG A 20 8.37 -8.23 24.35
CA ARG A 20 8.37 -7.14 25.34
C ARG A 20 9.19 -5.93 24.94
N ASN A 21 10.27 -6.14 24.19
CA ASN A 21 11.24 -5.10 23.84
C ASN A 21 11.02 -4.54 22.42
N SER A 22 10.19 -5.23 21.63
CA SER A 22 9.95 -4.98 20.21
C SER A 22 8.46 -4.87 19.93
N ASN A 23 8.11 -4.49 18.73
CA ASN A 23 6.72 -4.51 18.28
C ASN A 23 6.48 -5.76 17.43
N ILE A 24 5.26 -6.28 17.48
CA ILE A 24 4.83 -7.45 16.72
C ILE A 24 3.64 -7.10 15.85
N LEU A 25 3.58 -7.66 14.65
CA LEU A 25 2.42 -7.63 13.76
C LEU A 25 2.12 -9.07 13.33
N LEU A 26 0.85 -9.42 13.38
CA LEU A 26 0.33 -10.71 12.98
C LEU A 26 -0.67 -10.57 11.85
N PHE A 27 -0.55 -11.42 10.85
CA PHE A 27 -1.55 -11.58 9.80
C PHE A 27 -1.66 -13.06 9.45
N ALA A 28 -2.66 -13.73 9.99
CA ALA A 28 -2.79 -15.18 9.98
C ALA A 28 -1.50 -15.85 10.54
N ASP A 29 -0.79 -16.63 9.72
CA ASP A 29 0.49 -17.28 10.04
C ASP A 29 1.72 -16.39 9.81
N ASP A 30 1.57 -15.26 9.14
CA ASP A 30 2.68 -14.32 8.92
C ASP A 30 2.92 -13.47 10.19
N LEU A 31 4.09 -13.66 10.80
CA LEU A 31 4.53 -12.92 11.99
C LEU A 31 5.69 -12.00 11.64
N LYS A 32 5.65 -10.76 12.14
CA LYS A 32 6.70 -9.77 11.98
C LYS A 32 7.03 -9.16 13.34
N ILE A 33 8.32 -9.17 13.68
CA ILE A 33 8.85 -8.47 14.83
C ILE A 33 9.69 -7.31 14.31
N TYR A 34 9.50 -6.12 14.84
CA TYR A 34 10.27 -4.96 14.42
C TYR A 34 10.62 -4.04 15.58
N LYS A 35 11.77 -3.38 15.47
CA LYS A 35 12.31 -2.44 16.47
C LYS A 35 13.12 -1.36 15.77
N ASP A 36 13.08 -0.15 16.30
CA ASP A 36 14.02 0.92 15.95
C ASP A 36 15.40 0.59 16.51
N ILE A 37 16.40 0.41 15.65
CA ILE A 37 17.76 0.08 16.02
C ILE A 37 18.61 1.33 16.00
N ARG A 38 19.11 1.75 17.17
CA ARG A 38 20.01 2.90 17.34
C ARG A 38 21.35 2.49 17.91
N SER A 39 21.41 1.38 18.64
CA SER A 39 22.58 0.87 19.32
C SER A 39 22.69 -0.65 19.16
N TYR A 40 23.81 -1.22 19.61
CA TYR A 40 24.00 -2.66 19.65
C TYR A 40 23.05 -3.32 20.66
N GLU A 41 22.76 -2.64 21.79
CA GLU A 41 21.80 -3.11 22.81
C GLU A 41 20.40 -3.30 22.23
N ASP A 42 19.96 -2.41 21.32
CA ASP A 42 18.67 -2.60 20.65
C ASP A 42 18.61 -3.89 19.83
N CYS A 43 19.73 -4.29 19.24
CA CYS A 43 19.84 -5.57 18.53
C CYS A 43 19.74 -6.75 19.49
N VAL A 44 20.39 -6.67 20.65
CA VAL A 44 20.31 -7.72 21.68
C VAL A 44 18.87 -7.86 22.19
N LEU A 45 18.20 -6.76 22.49
CA LEU A 45 16.80 -6.77 22.93
C LEU A 45 15.86 -7.37 21.88
N LEU A 46 16.12 -7.10 20.60
CA LEU A 46 15.35 -7.72 19.50
C LEU A 46 15.64 -9.22 19.41
N GLN A 47 16.90 -9.64 19.60
CA GLN A 47 17.28 -11.06 19.62
C GLN A 47 16.57 -11.80 20.77
N GLU A 48 16.53 -11.21 21.96
CA GLU A 48 15.81 -11.80 23.11
C GLU A 48 14.32 -12.06 22.79
N ASP A 49 13.66 -11.12 22.12
CA ASP A 49 12.26 -11.30 21.76
C ASP A 49 12.08 -12.36 20.66
N ILE A 50 13.03 -12.46 19.71
CA ILE A 50 13.05 -13.55 18.71
C ILE A 50 13.18 -14.91 19.38
N GLU A 51 14.04 -15.03 20.39
CA GLU A 51 14.23 -16.27 21.17
C GLU A 51 12.98 -16.64 21.95
N LYS A 52 12.32 -15.67 22.63
CA LYS A 52 11.05 -15.91 23.33
C LYS A 52 9.95 -16.40 22.40
N VAL A 53 9.87 -15.84 21.17
CA VAL A 53 8.94 -16.34 20.15
C VAL A 53 9.31 -17.76 19.75
N GLY A 54 10.59 -18.10 19.62
CA GLY A 54 11.04 -19.47 19.37
C GLY A 54 10.58 -20.43 20.48
N VAL A 55 10.81 -20.08 21.74
CA VAL A 55 10.36 -20.88 22.89
C VAL A 55 8.84 -21.04 22.92
N TRP A 56 8.08 -19.95 22.61
CA TRP A 56 6.64 -20.02 22.52
C TRP A 56 6.19 -21.02 21.45
N CYS A 57 6.83 -21.00 20.28
CA CYS A 57 6.52 -21.93 19.17
C CYS A 57 6.80 -23.40 19.59
N GLU A 58 7.94 -23.67 20.23
CA GLU A 58 8.26 -25.02 20.72
C GLU A 58 7.24 -25.50 21.78
N THR A 59 6.90 -24.63 22.74
CA THR A 59 5.93 -24.94 23.80
C THR A 59 4.55 -25.25 23.25
N ASN A 60 4.15 -24.55 22.19
CA ASN A 60 2.85 -24.70 21.54
C ASN A 60 2.87 -25.67 20.35
N LEU A 61 3.95 -26.44 20.16
CA LEU A 61 4.11 -27.43 19.08
C LEU A 61 3.91 -26.85 17.68
N MET A 62 4.33 -25.59 17.49
CA MET A 62 4.31 -24.91 16.20
C MET A 62 5.68 -24.97 15.51
N GLU A 63 5.73 -25.55 14.32
CA GLU A 63 6.94 -25.57 13.52
C GLU A 63 7.11 -24.28 12.71
N VAL A 64 8.21 -23.56 12.94
CA VAL A 64 8.58 -22.38 12.17
C VAL A 64 9.46 -22.79 10.99
N ASN A 65 9.09 -22.37 9.79
CA ASN A 65 9.93 -22.55 8.61
C ASN A 65 11.08 -21.55 8.60
N THR A 66 12.22 -21.90 9.19
CA THR A 66 13.40 -21.04 9.29
C THR A 66 13.95 -20.58 7.94
N LYS A 67 13.74 -21.37 6.86
CA LYS A 67 14.13 -21.00 5.48
C LYS A 67 13.31 -19.85 4.91
N LYS A 68 12.14 -19.56 5.49
CA LYS A 68 11.28 -18.42 5.13
C LYS A 68 11.40 -17.24 6.09
N CYS A 69 12.24 -17.35 7.11
CA CYS A 69 12.52 -16.28 8.05
C CYS A 69 13.66 -15.42 7.52
N PHE A 70 13.42 -14.10 7.43
CA PHE A 70 14.38 -13.15 6.89
C PHE A 70 14.42 -11.90 7.76
N ILE A 71 15.57 -11.22 7.71
CA ILE A 71 15.74 -9.90 8.30
C ILE A 71 15.89 -8.88 7.18
N ILE A 72 15.16 -7.80 7.29
CA ILE A 72 15.34 -6.63 6.45
C ILE A 72 15.53 -5.40 7.33
N SER A 73 16.56 -4.61 7.03
CA SER A 73 16.78 -3.33 7.69
C SER A 73 16.35 -2.20 6.76
N PHE A 74 15.33 -1.46 7.17
CA PHE A 74 14.89 -0.29 6.46
C PHE A 74 15.74 0.91 6.90
N SER A 75 16.71 1.29 6.10
CA SER A 75 17.58 2.42 6.36
C SER A 75 18.02 3.09 5.07
N ARG A 76 18.25 4.40 5.16
CA ARG A 76 18.92 5.18 4.12
C ARG A 76 20.33 5.63 4.53
N ASN A 77 20.69 5.38 5.79
CA ASN A 77 22.03 5.62 6.29
C ASN A 77 22.99 4.55 5.77
N THR A 78 24.22 4.95 5.57
CA THR A 78 25.33 4.06 5.15
C THR A 78 25.86 3.21 6.30
N THR A 79 25.64 3.64 7.54
CA THR A 79 26.08 2.96 8.76
C THR A 79 24.87 2.28 9.42
N ALA A 80 24.61 1.04 9.05
CA ALA A 80 23.68 0.18 9.79
C ALA A 80 24.47 -0.58 10.87
N VAL A 81 23.86 -0.78 12.05
CA VAL A 81 24.43 -1.68 13.07
C VAL A 81 24.44 -3.09 12.48
N ASP A 82 25.62 -3.67 12.37
CA ASP A 82 25.73 -5.06 11.91
C ASP A 82 25.56 -6.00 13.12
N TYR A 83 24.53 -6.82 13.04
CA TYR A 83 24.21 -7.81 14.07
C TYR A 83 23.64 -9.06 13.40
N GLN A 84 24.14 -10.23 13.80
CA GLN A 84 23.68 -11.51 13.27
C GLN A 84 22.60 -12.08 14.18
N TYR A 85 21.37 -12.05 13.73
CA TYR A 85 20.23 -12.65 14.44
C TYR A 85 20.15 -14.17 14.20
N SER A 86 19.59 -14.88 15.17
CA SER A 86 19.37 -16.32 15.10
C SER A 86 17.96 -16.69 15.58
N LEU A 87 17.44 -17.80 15.08
CA LEU A 87 16.21 -18.44 15.52
C LEU A 87 16.44 -19.96 15.55
N PHE A 88 16.14 -20.63 16.66
CA PHE A 88 16.43 -22.05 16.89
C PHE A 88 17.90 -22.40 16.57
N HIS A 89 18.85 -21.58 17.04
CA HIS A 89 20.29 -21.70 16.76
C HIS A 89 20.68 -21.58 15.27
N HIS A 90 19.73 -21.37 14.36
CA HIS A 90 20.00 -21.10 12.94
C HIS A 90 20.12 -19.60 12.68
N LYS A 91 21.16 -19.23 11.93
CA LYS A 91 21.34 -17.84 11.48
C LYS A 91 20.18 -17.44 10.56
N VAL A 92 19.54 -16.31 10.87
CA VAL A 92 18.51 -15.73 10.00
C VAL A 92 19.17 -14.88 8.92
N SER A 93 18.82 -15.17 7.66
CA SER A 93 19.41 -14.47 6.51
C SER A 93 18.92 -13.04 6.39
N ARG A 94 19.86 -12.10 6.21
CA ARG A 94 19.56 -10.71 5.92
C ARG A 94 19.34 -10.53 4.43
N VAL A 95 18.23 -9.88 4.07
CA VAL A 95 17.85 -9.63 2.68
C VAL A 95 17.73 -8.13 2.40
N SER A 96 17.98 -7.74 1.15
CA SER A 96 17.80 -6.35 0.71
C SER A 96 16.38 -6.06 0.23
N LYS A 97 15.58 -7.09 -0.01
CA LYS A 97 14.22 -7.00 -0.53
C LYS A 97 13.38 -8.12 0.07
N ILE A 98 12.11 -7.83 0.33
CA ILE A 98 11.16 -8.81 0.83
C ILE A 98 9.79 -8.56 0.21
N LYS A 99 9.06 -9.64 -0.06
CA LYS A 99 7.66 -9.56 -0.45
C LYS A 99 6.80 -9.78 0.79
N ASP A 100 6.07 -8.74 1.17
CA ASP A 100 5.20 -8.76 2.33
C ASP A 100 3.75 -8.49 1.93
N LEU A 101 2.82 -9.37 2.28
CA LEU A 101 1.39 -9.29 1.95
C LEU A 101 1.14 -8.85 0.49
N GLY A 102 1.92 -9.41 -0.43
CA GLY A 102 1.81 -9.13 -1.86
C GLY A 102 2.59 -7.91 -2.36
N VAL A 103 3.15 -7.07 -1.47
CA VAL A 103 3.94 -5.89 -1.84
C VAL A 103 5.43 -6.20 -1.74
N MET A 104 6.18 -5.91 -2.81
CA MET A 104 7.65 -6.01 -2.79
C MET A 104 8.23 -4.74 -2.17
N MET A 105 8.97 -4.88 -1.07
CA MET A 105 9.64 -3.80 -0.36
C MET A 105 11.14 -3.95 -0.50
N ASP A 106 11.83 -2.85 -0.72
CA ASP A 106 13.29 -2.74 -0.64
C ASP A 106 13.70 -1.96 0.61
N GLN A 107 14.97 -2.09 1.04
CA GLN A 107 15.52 -1.42 2.23
C GLN A 107 15.32 0.10 2.24
N LYS A 108 15.21 0.73 1.07
CA LYS A 108 15.03 2.18 0.91
C LYS A 108 13.56 2.57 0.72
N LEU A 109 12.64 1.60 0.70
CA LEU A 109 11.20 1.77 0.45
C LEU A 109 10.94 2.62 -0.82
N THR A 110 11.65 2.32 -1.90
CA THR A 110 11.45 3.02 -3.19
C THR A 110 10.27 2.47 -3.97
N PHE A 111 9.91 1.23 -3.73
CA PHE A 111 8.86 0.46 -4.41
C PHE A 111 9.02 0.38 -5.94
N THR A 112 10.16 0.76 -6.50
CA THR A 112 10.40 0.75 -7.95
C THR A 112 10.26 -0.65 -8.52
N GLU A 113 10.83 -1.65 -7.84
CA GLU A 113 10.72 -3.04 -8.26
C GLU A 113 9.26 -3.56 -8.17
N HIS A 114 8.54 -3.18 -7.11
CA HIS A 114 7.11 -3.51 -7.00
C HIS A 114 6.32 -2.96 -8.20
N VAL A 115 6.52 -1.69 -8.55
CA VAL A 115 5.88 -1.06 -9.71
C VAL A 115 6.20 -1.81 -11.01
N GLN A 116 7.45 -2.24 -11.21
CA GLN A 116 7.85 -3.04 -12.36
C GLN A 116 7.14 -4.39 -12.39
N LEU A 117 7.11 -5.11 -11.26
CA LEU A 117 6.47 -6.43 -11.15
C LEU A 117 4.97 -6.36 -11.44
N VAL A 118 4.25 -5.41 -10.82
CA VAL A 118 2.80 -5.28 -11.04
C VAL A 118 2.49 -4.82 -12.46
N SER A 119 3.30 -3.94 -13.04
CA SER A 119 3.15 -3.49 -14.42
C SER A 119 3.38 -4.63 -15.42
N CYS A 120 4.46 -5.41 -15.25
CA CYS A 120 4.73 -6.58 -16.10
C CYS A 120 3.60 -7.63 -16.02
N LYS A 121 3.11 -7.93 -14.80
CA LYS A 121 1.99 -8.84 -14.59
C LYS A 121 0.72 -8.31 -15.28
N SER A 122 0.45 -7.03 -15.14
CA SER A 122 -0.71 -6.37 -15.75
C SER A 122 -0.66 -6.37 -17.26
N TYR A 123 0.52 -6.13 -17.86
CA TYR A 123 0.69 -6.24 -19.33
C TYR A 123 0.44 -7.66 -19.84
N LYS A 124 0.92 -8.70 -19.13
CA LYS A 124 0.68 -10.11 -19.50
C LYS A 124 -0.82 -10.42 -19.52
N ILE A 125 -1.55 -10.00 -18.46
CA ILE A 125 -2.99 -10.23 -18.36
C ILE A 125 -3.75 -9.39 -19.41
N LEU A 126 -3.35 -8.14 -19.64
CA LEU A 126 -3.95 -7.32 -20.70
C LEU A 126 -3.78 -7.95 -22.08
N GLY A 127 -2.60 -8.52 -22.36
CA GLY A 127 -2.35 -9.28 -23.60
C GLY A 127 -3.23 -10.51 -23.71
N PHE A 128 -3.44 -11.23 -22.61
CA PHE A 128 -4.35 -12.39 -22.57
C PHE A 128 -5.80 -11.95 -22.87
N ILE A 129 -6.31 -10.95 -22.15
CA ILE A 129 -7.65 -10.40 -22.36
C ILE A 129 -7.84 -9.96 -23.81
N ASN A 130 -6.86 -9.23 -24.39
CA ASN A 130 -6.96 -8.74 -25.76
C ASN A 130 -7.06 -9.87 -26.81
N ARG A 131 -6.38 -10.98 -26.58
CA ARG A 131 -6.48 -12.14 -27.51
C ARG A 131 -7.82 -12.86 -27.42
N HIS A 132 -8.30 -13.08 -26.17
CA HIS A 132 -9.50 -13.89 -25.93
C HIS A 132 -10.81 -13.13 -26.04
N LEU A 133 -10.78 -11.80 -25.79
CA LEU A 133 -11.98 -10.95 -25.85
C LEU A 133 -11.99 -10.02 -27.07
N LYS A 134 -11.28 -10.39 -28.14
CA LYS A 134 -11.18 -9.54 -29.35
C LYS A 134 -12.54 -9.26 -29.95
N GLU A 135 -13.41 -10.24 -30.05
CA GLU A 135 -14.73 -10.16 -30.67
C GLU A 135 -15.84 -9.65 -29.71
N PHE A 136 -15.53 -9.50 -28.43
CA PHE A 136 -16.51 -9.07 -27.44
C PHE A 136 -16.73 -7.55 -27.47
N PRO A 137 -17.94 -7.10 -27.03
CA PRO A 137 -18.25 -5.66 -26.90
C PRO A 137 -17.26 -4.92 -26.00
N ILE A 138 -17.11 -3.63 -26.25
CA ILE A 138 -16.17 -2.79 -25.51
C ILE A 138 -16.43 -2.77 -23.99
N ASP A 139 -17.69 -2.85 -23.56
CA ASP A 139 -18.05 -2.86 -22.14
C ASP A 139 -17.57 -4.13 -21.44
N THR A 140 -17.66 -5.30 -22.09
CA THR A 140 -17.13 -6.56 -21.60
C THR A 140 -15.61 -6.49 -21.48
N PHE A 141 -14.94 -5.94 -22.49
CA PHE A 141 -13.49 -5.76 -22.50
C PHE A 141 -13.04 -4.79 -21.40
N LYS A 142 -13.79 -3.70 -21.19
CA LYS A 142 -13.56 -2.74 -20.11
C LYS A 142 -13.78 -3.39 -18.73
N LEU A 143 -14.83 -4.19 -18.56
CA LEU A 143 -15.08 -4.91 -17.32
C LEU A 143 -13.93 -5.87 -16.98
N ALA A 144 -13.46 -6.64 -17.96
CA ALA A 144 -12.31 -7.53 -17.79
C ALA A 144 -11.03 -6.76 -17.41
N TYR A 145 -10.77 -5.61 -18.05
CA TYR A 145 -9.66 -4.73 -17.66
C TYR A 145 -9.78 -4.26 -16.20
N ILE A 146 -10.95 -3.79 -15.80
CA ILE A 146 -11.19 -3.29 -14.44
C ILE A 146 -10.95 -4.41 -13.40
N SER A 147 -11.47 -5.60 -13.66
CA SER A 147 -11.45 -6.71 -12.71
C SER A 147 -10.09 -7.42 -12.63
N LEU A 148 -9.42 -7.61 -13.76
CA LEU A 148 -8.24 -8.47 -13.84
C LEU A 148 -6.91 -7.70 -13.95
N VAL A 149 -6.93 -6.49 -14.51
CA VAL A 149 -5.71 -5.70 -14.74
C VAL A 149 -5.60 -4.57 -13.72
N ARG A 150 -6.64 -3.72 -13.65
CA ARG A 150 -6.62 -2.54 -12.78
C ARG A 150 -6.57 -2.92 -11.28
N SER A 151 -7.23 -4.00 -10.90
CA SER A 151 -7.17 -4.53 -9.53
C SER A 151 -5.73 -4.82 -9.07
N ILE A 152 -4.87 -5.32 -9.97
CA ILE A 152 -3.45 -5.56 -9.68
C ILE A 152 -2.69 -4.24 -9.53
N LEU A 153 -2.96 -3.26 -10.40
CA LEU A 153 -2.31 -1.95 -10.39
C LEU A 153 -2.68 -1.09 -9.18
N GLU A 154 -3.79 -1.40 -8.52
CA GLU A 154 -4.32 -0.64 -7.38
C GLU A 154 -4.21 -1.38 -6.05
N TYR A 155 -3.86 -2.66 -6.05
CA TYR A 155 -3.76 -3.45 -4.83
C TYR A 155 -2.78 -2.81 -3.83
N ASN A 156 -3.25 -2.52 -2.61
CA ASN A 156 -2.47 -1.87 -1.54
C ASN A 156 -1.74 -0.57 -1.95
N CYS A 157 -2.26 0.15 -2.95
CA CYS A 157 -1.58 1.34 -3.48
C CYS A 157 -1.36 2.45 -2.44
N THR A 158 -2.13 2.51 -1.38
CA THR A 158 -1.92 3.43 -0.25
C THR A 158 -0.57 3.20 0.46
N VAL A 159 -0.07 1.97 0.47
CA VAL A 159 1.25 1.67 1.05
C VAL A 159 2.39 2.15 0.14
N TRP A 160 2.31 1.82 -1.15
CA TRP A 160 3.43 1.96 -2.09
C TRP A 160 3.25 3.05 -3.15
N SER A 161 2.25 3.93 -3.04
CA SER A 161 1.96 4.97 -4.04
C SER A 161 3.24 5.67 -4.51
N PRO A 162 3.63 5.55 -5.80
CA PRO A 162 4.90 6.05 -6.27
C PRO A 162 4.86 7.57 -6.41
N PHE A 163 5.97 8.22 -6.06
CA PHE A 163 6.17 9.66 -6.27
C PHE A 163 7.18 9.97 -7.39
N TYR A 164 7.98 9.00 -7.80
CA TYR A 164 8.87 9.17 -8.95
C TYR A 164 8.07 9.13 -10.25
N GLN A 165 8.26 10.14 -11.09
CA GLN A 165 7.52 10.28 -12.36
C GLN A 165 7.71 9.08 -13.30
N ILE A 166 8.88 8.45 -13.29
CA ILE A 166 9.13 7.24 -14.09
C ILE A 166 8.20 6.09 -13.67
N ASN A 167 7.99 5.90 -12.38
CA ASN A 167 7.14 4.86 -11.83
C ASN A 167 5.65 5.15 -12.11
N ILE A 168 5.24 6.42 -11.99
CA ILE A 168 3.87 6.87 -12.33
C ILE A 168 3.61 6.60 -13.82
N LYS A 169 4.52 7.00 -14.71
CA LYS A 169 4.42 6.77 -16.16
C LYS A 169 4.39 5.29 -16.50
N THR A 170 5.14 4.45 -15.79
CA THR A 170 5.16 3.00 -15.99
C THR A 170 3.78 2.37 -15.71
N LEU A 171 3.13 2.76 -14.63
CA LEU A 171 1.76 2.31 -14.30
C LEU A 171 0.74 2.83 -15.31
N GLU A 172 0.75 4.15 -15.59
CA GLU A 172 -0.15 4.74 -16.58
C GLU A 172 0.04 4.14 -17.97
N GLY A 173 1.24 3.70 -18.31
CA GLY A 173 1.56 3.01 -19.57
C GLY A 173 0.70 1.78 -19.82
N VAL A 174 0.36 1.03 -18.76
CA VAL A 174 -0.54 -0.14 -18.85
C VAL A 174 -1.95 0.30 -19.24
N GLN A 175 -2.50 1.31 -18.55
CA GLN A 175 -3.81 1.87 -18.88
C GLN A 175 -3.83 2.50 -20.27
N ASN A 176 -2.77 3.22 -20.64
CA ASN A 176 -2.65 3.81 -21.96
C ASN A 176 -2.62 2.74 -23.08
N LYS A 177 -2.01 1.57 -22.83
CA LYS A 177 -2.08 0.44 -23.77
C LYS A 177 -3.51 -0.09 -23.90
N PHE A 178 -4.24 -0.22 -22.78
CA PHE A 178 -5.65 -0.59 -22.80
C PHE A 178 -6.48 0.44 -23.60
N LEU A 179 -6.29 1.75 -23.36
CA LEU A 179 -7.00 2.82 -24.08
C LEU A 179 -6.75 2.78 -25.58
N ARG A 180 -5.51 2.50 -26.00
CA ARG A 180 -5.18 2.34 -27.45
C ARG A 180 -5.92 1.16 -28.08
N ILE A 181 -6.00 0.02 -27.39
CA ILE A 181 -6.77 -1.13 -27.87
C ILE A 181 -8.24 -0.76 -28.02
N CYS A 182 -8.80 -0.06 -27.02
CA CYS A 182 -10.20 0.39 -27.09
C CYS A 182 -10.43 1.39 -28.22
N SER A 183 -9.53 2.35 -28.44
CA SER A 183 -9.59 3.31 -29.55
C SER A 183 -9.67 2.61 -30.90
N SER A 184 -8.82 1.60 -31.11
CA SER A 184 -8.84 0.79 -32.34
C SER A 184 -10.15 0.00 -32.49
N LYS A 185 -10.71 -0.56 -31.42
CA LYS A 185 -12.00 -1.26 -31.46
C LYS A 185 -13.19 -0.33 -31.77
N LEU A 186 -13.14 0.91 -31.28
CA LEU A 186 -14.20 1.90 -31.49
C LEU A 186 -14.09 2.65 -32.83
N GLY A 187 -13.05 2.40 -33.61
CA GLY A 187 -12.79 3.14 -34.83
C GLY A 187 -12.53 4.64 -34.59
N ILE A 188 -12.18 5.02 -33.35
CA ILE A 188 -11.83 6.41 -33.02
C ILE A 188 -10.45 6.67 -33.59
N GLY A 189 -10.42 7.42 -34.71
CA GLY A 189 -9.20 7.67 -35.47
C GLY A 189 -8.13 8.41 -34.69
N HIS A 190 -6.88 8.18 -35.11
CA HIS A 190 -5.74 8.96 -34.66
C HIS A 190 -5.66 10.23 -35.50
N GLN A 191 -5.63 11.40 -34.87
CA GLN A 191 -5.13 12.59 -35.57
C GLN A 191 -3.60 12.54 -35.51
N GLY A 192 -2.98 11.99 -36.54
CA GLY A 192 -1.54 11.75 -36.57
C GLY A 192 -1.05 10.62 -35.65
N TYR A 193 0.22 10.69 -35.20
CA TYR A 193 0.85 9.67 -34.35
C TYR A 193 0.56 9.82 -32.83
N GLN A 194 -0.25 10.81 -32.42
CA GLN A 194 -0.50 11.09 -31.01
C GLN A 194 -1.92 10.71 -30.59
N TYR A 195 -2.00 9.88 -29.51
CA TYR A 195 -3.27 9.56 -28.84
C TYR A 195 -3.60 10.62 -27.79
N ASN A 196 -4.81 11.16 -27.83
CA ASN A 196 -5.34 11.97 -26.75
C ASN A 196 -5.92 11.05 -25.63
N TYR A 197 -5.05 10.63 -24.69
CA TYR A 197 -5.49 9.76 -23.60
C TYR A 197 -6.51 10.39 -22.67
N GLN A 198 -6.55 11.72 -22.53
CA GLN A 198 -7.56 12.39 -21.70
C GLN A 198 -8.95 12.22 -22.31
N GLU A 199 -9.07 12.40 -23.62
CA GLU A 199 -10.33 12.22 -24.35
C GLU A 199 -10.77 10.76 -24.32
N LEU A 200 -9.88 9.81 -24.57
CA LEU A 200 -10.18 8.39 -24.49
C LEU A 200 -10.65 7.97 -23.09
N ARG A 201 -10.07 8.53 -22.03
CA ARG A 201 -10.54 8.29 -20.65
C ARG A 201 -11.96 8.85 -20.45
N LYS A 202 -12.29 10.03 -20.98
CA LYS A 202 -13.64 10.59 -20.90
C LYS A 202 -14.66 9.70 -21.61
N VAL A 203 -14.38 9.28 -22.86
CA VAL A 203 -15.25 8.39 -23.64
C VAL A 203 -15.50 7.07 -22.90
N LEU A 204 -14.46 6.47 -22.34
CA LEU A 204 -14.54 5.20 -21.62
C LEU A 204 -14.95 5.36 -20.16
N LYS A 205 -15.17 6.58 -19.66
CA LYS A 205 -15.49 6.89 -18.25
C LYS A 205 -14.49 6.23 -17.30
N LEU A 206 -13.20 6.46 -17.54
CA LEU A 206 -12.10 5.95 -16.71
C LEU A 206 -11.26 7.12 -16.18
N ASP A 207 -11.02 7.11 -14.87
CA ASP A 207 -10.05 8.02 -14.26
C ASP A 207 -8.61 7.59 -14.59
N SER A 208 -7.63 8.50 -14.47
CA SER A 208 -6.22 8.11 -14.44
C SER A 208 -5.92 7.24 -13.24
N LEU A 209 -4.89 6.39 -13.30
CA LEU A 209 -4.49 5.59 -12.15
C LEU A 209 -3.94 6.45 -11.01
N GLU A 210 -3.35 7.61 -11.32
CA GLU A 210 -2.91 8.59 -10.33
C GLU A 210 -4.09 9.16 -9.54
N LEU A 211 -5.13 9.66 -10.24
CA LEU A 211 -6.35 10.14 -9.60
C LEU A 211 -7.03 9.05 -8.75
N ARG A 212 -7.03 7.82 -9.24
CA ARG A 212 -7.60 6.70 -8.49
C ARG A 212 -6.82 6.39 -7.22
N ARG A 213 -5.48 6.48 -7.25
CA ARG A 213 -4.66 6.35 -6.02
C ARG A 213 -5.00 7.44 -5.01
N THR A 214 -5.16 8.69 -5.47
CA THR A 214 -5.61 9.81 -4.60
C THR A 214 -6.97 9.51 -3.96
N LYS A 215 -7.93 9.01 -4.75
CA LYS A 215 -9.25 8.62 -4.24
C LYS A 215 -9.17 7.47 -3.23
N ASN A 216 -8.33 6.47 -3.49
CA ASN A 216 -8.11 5.34 -2.58
C ASN A 216 -7.44 5.79 -1.28
N ASP A 217 -6.49 6.71 -1.34
CA ASP A 217 -5.84 7.30 -0.18
C ASP A 217 -6.85 8.05 0.71
N LEU A 218 -7.69 8.90 0.13
CA LEU A 218 -8.73 9.61 0.87
C LEU A 218 -9.78 8.66 1.45
N LEU A 219 -10.16 7.62 0.70
CA LEU A 219 -11.09 6.60 1.17
C LEU A 219 -10.52 5.79 2.34
N PHE A 220 -9.24 5.42 2.27
CA PHE A 220 -8.55 4.74 3.35
C PHE A 220 -8.52 5.59 4.62
N LEU A 221 -8.18 6.88 4.49
CA LEU A 221 -8.17 7.81 5.62
C LEU A 221 -9.58 7.97 6.23
N HIS A 222 -10.61 8.08 5.38
CA HIS A 222 -11.99 8.13 5.85
C HIS A 222 -12.38 6.86 6.63
N HIS A 223 -12.05 5.67 6.12
CA HIS A 223 -12.34 4.41 6.82
C HIS A 223 -11.62 4.30 8.17
N LEU A 224 -10.40 4.83 8.27
CA LEU A 224 -9.64 4.88 9.52
C LEU A 224 -10.30 5.84 10.54
N ILE A 225 -10.68 7.05 10.09
CA ILE A 225 -11.31 8.06 10.94
C ILE A 225 -12.72 7.64 11.39
N SER A 226 -13.48 7.00 10.51
CA SER A 226 -14.83 6.53 10.81
C SER A 226 -14.90 5.25 11.67
N GLY A 227 -13.73 4.65 11.97
CA GLY A 227 -13.64 3.41 12.74
C GLY A 227 -14.02 2.15 11.94
N GLU A 228 -14.24 2.26 10.61
CA GLU A 228 -14.40 1.08 9.75
C GLU A 228 -13.11 0.23 9.70
N ILE A 229 -11.97 0.88 9.87
CA ILE A 229 -10.66 0.25 10.11
C ILE A 229 -10.30 0.52 11.57
N ASP A 230 -10.40 -0.52 12.40
CA ASP A 230 -9.99 -0.43 13.81
C ASP A 230 -8.46 -0.58 13.91
N CYS A 231 -7.77 0.55 13.96
CA CYS A 231 -6.32 0.62 14.14
C CYS A 231 -5.94 1.93 14.85
N SER A 232 -6.12 1.95 16.18
CA SER A 232 -5.84 3.11 17.03
C SER A 232 -4.38 3.57 16.91
N SER A 233 -3.43 2.64 16.88
CA SER A 233 -2.00 2.92 16.75
C SER A 233 -1.62 3.62 15.44
N LEU A 234 -2.40 3.40 14.36
CA LEU A 234 -2.23 4.12 13.10
C LEU A 234 -2.94 5.48 13.15
N LEU A 235 -4.14 5.55 13.74
CA LEU A 235 -4.91 6.78 13.87
C LEU A 235 -4.15 7.84 14.70
N GLU A 236 -3.49 7.44 15.78
CA GLU A 236 -2.67 8.31 16.64
C GLU A 236 -1.51 8.99 15.90
N LYS A 237 -1.06 8.47 14.77
CA LYS A 237 -0.02 9.08 13.94
C LYS A 237 -0.53 10.30 13.15
N PHE A 238 -1.84 10.47 13.03
CA PHE A 238 -2.45 11.62 12.38
C PHE A 238 -2.69 12.74 13.40
N LYS A 239 -1.91 13.80 13.30
CA LYS A 239 -1.99 14.94 14.21
C LYS A 239 -3.08 15.90 13.73
N LEU A 240 -4.12 16.10 14.52
CA LEU A 240 -5.13 17.11 14.25
C LEU A 240 -4.60 18.51 14.56
N ARG A 241 -5.04 19.50 13.81
CA ARG A 241 -4.74 20.90 14.03
C ARG A 241 -5.92 21.57 14.73
N CYS A 242 -5.68 22.10 15.94
CA CYS A 242 -6.65 22.93 16.66
C CYS A 242 -6.21 24.39 16.51
N PRO A 243 -6.77 25.16 15.57
CA PRO A 243 -6.40 26.55 15.38
C PRO A 243 -6.95 27.42 16.53
N SER A 244 -6.14 28.33 17.05
CA SER A 244 -6.56 29.29 18.08
C SER A 244 -7.49 30.39 17.53
N ARG A 245 -7.52 30.59 16.22
CA ARG A 245 -8.38 31.55 15.52
C ARG A 245 -8.98 30.94 14.28
N SER A 246 -10.27 31.25 14.00
CA SER A 246 -10.92 30.84 12.77
C SER A 246 -10.37 31.64 11.59
N THR A 247 -9.76 30.97 10.60
CA THR A 247 -9.31 31.58 9.34
C THR A 247 -10.02 30.88 8.18
N ARG A 248 -10.11 31.52 7.01
CA ARG A 248 -10.84 31.01 5.86
C ARG A 248 -10.29 29.66 5.33
N ASN A 249 -9.02 29.38 5.57
CA ASN A 249 -8.35 28.14 5.17
C ASN A 249 -7.96 27.34 6.41
N HIS A 250 -8.66 26.24 6.68
CA HIS A 250 -8.45 25.42 7.87
C HIS A 250 -7.90 24.05 7.50
N PRO A 251 -6.58 23.87 7.38
CA PRO A 251 -6.04 22.52 7.29
C PRO A 251 -6.40 21.75 8.57
N VAL A 252 -7.04 20.60 8.38
CA VAL A 252 -7.50 19.71 9.46
C VAL A 252 -6.34 19.01 10.13
N PHE A 253 -5.35 18.61 9.33
CA PHE A 253 -4.20 17.88 9.82
C PHE A 253 -2.96 18.76 9.88
N LYS A 254 -2.20 18.62 10.97
CA LYS A 254 -0.85 19.17 11.07
C LYS A 254 0.10 18.26 10.28
N VAL A 255 0.74 18.82 9.27
CA VAL A 255 1.78 18.14 8.51
C VAL A 255 3.13 18.62 8.97
N ASP A 256 3.97 17.72 9.47
CA ASP A 256 5.32 18.07 9.89
C ASP A 256 6.19 18.37 8.66
N PHE A 257 7.18 19.22 8.83
CA PHE A 257 8.15 19.51 7.77
C PHE A 257 9.07 18.31 7.53
N HIS A 258 9.22 17.91 6.28
CA HIS A 258 10.11 16.82 5.90
C HIS A 258 11.22 17.32 4.97
N LYS A 259 12.47 17.15 5.39
CA LYS A 259 13.66 17.50 4.58
C LYS A 259 13.88 16.59 3.36
N THR A 260 13.25 15.42 3.33
CA THR A 260 13.45 14.41 2.27
C THR A 260 12.13 14.06 1.58
N ASN A 261 12.21 13.73 0.30
CA ASN A 261 11.05 13.22 -0.46
C ASN A 261 10.45 11.97 0.17
N TYR A 262 11.27 11.12 0.78
CA TYR A 262 10.80 9.94 1.50
C TYR A 262 9.83 10.28 2.64
N GLY A 263 10.21 11.20 3.52
CA GLY A 263 9.33 11.66 4.59
C GLY A 263 8.11 12.40 4.02
N PHE A 264 8.34 13.30 3.04
CA PHE A 264 7.27 14.05 2.40
C PHE A 264 6.21 13.15 1.74
N PHE A 265 6.61 12.09 1.04
CA PHE A 265 5.69 11.16 0.36
C PHE A 265 5.35 9.91 1.19
N SER A 266 5.76 9.87 2.47
CA SER A 266 5.35 8.79 3.37
C SER A 266 3.81 8.72 3.48
N PRO A 267 3.21 7.55 3.71
CA PRO A 267 1.75 7.41 3.73
C PRO A 267 1.06 8.42 4.65
N ILE A 268 1.50 8.57 5.90
CA ILE A 268 0.88 9.49 6.86
C ILE A 268 0.95 10.95 6.38
N ALA A 269 2.13 11.41 5.97
CA ALA A 269 2.31 12.79 5.50
C ALA A 269 1.54 13.05 4.20
N ARG A 270 1.49 12.06 3.29
CA ARG A 270 0.74 12.16 2.03
C ARG A 270 -0.76 12.22 2.27
N LEU A 271 -1.32 11.32 3.08
CA LEU A 271 -2.73 11.28 3.43
C LEU A 271 -3.18 12.57 4.11
N SER A 272 -2.39 13.06 5.08
CA SER A 272 -2.69 14.34 5.76
C SER A 272 -2.71 15.53 4.80
N ARG A 273 -1.76 15.58 3.84
CA ARG A 273 -1.75 16.66 2.83
C ARG A 273 -2.93 16.56 1.88
N LEU A 274 -3.24 15.36 1.37
CA LEU A 274 -4.39 15.15 0.49
C LEU A 274 -5.68 15.56 1.18
N ALA A 275 -5.87 15.17 2.44
CA ALA A 275 -7.02 15.58 3.22
C ALA A 275 -7.13 17.10 3.36
N ASN A 276 -6.02 17.77 3.66
CA ASN A 276 -6.01 19.25 3.75
C ASN A 276 -6.28 19.93 2.41
N THR A 277 -5.78 19.35 1.30
CA THR A 277 -5.97 19.91 -0.05
C THR A 277 -7.42 19.83 -0.49
N TYR A 278 -8.10 18.74 -0.15
CA TYR A 278 -9.47 18.46 -0.62
C TYR A 278 -10.53 18.65 0.47
N ASN A 279 -10.18 19.30 1.58
CA ASN A 279 -11.09 19.52 2.72
C ASN A 279 -12.39 20.24 2.33
N ASP A 280 -12.33 21.15 1.37
CA ASP A 280 -13.51 21.91 0.90
C ASP A 280 -14.37 21.11 -0.09
N GLU A 281 -13.84 20.02 -0.66
CA GLU A 281 -14.53 19.21 -1.67
C GLU A 281 -15.13 17.92 -1.09
N VAL A 282 -14.52 17.37 -0.03
CA VAL A 282 -14.92 16.11 0.58
C VAL A 282 -14.99 16.24 2.10
N GLU A 283 -16.05 15.76 2.69
CA GLU A 283 -16.31 15.80 4.13
C GLU A 283 -15.77 14.52 4.80
N LEU A 284 -14.59 14.60 5.41
CA LEU A 284 -13.92 13.46 6.04
C LEU A 284 -14.57 12.98 7.33
N PHE A 285 -15.24 13.88 8.07
CA PHE A 285 -15.80 13.60 9.39
C PHE A 285 -17.32 13.54 9.33
N GLY A 286 -17.93 12.63 10.11
CA GLY A 286 -19.39 12.57 10.27
C GLY A 286 -20.15 12.08 9.03
N THR A 287 -19.45 11.68 7.97
CA THR A 287 -20.06 11.27 6.69
C THR A 287 -20.06 9.76 6.56
N SER A 288 -21.17 9.19 6.07
CA SER A 288 -21.21 7.76 5.78
C SER A 288 -20.33 7.40 4.58
N ARG A 289 -19.82 6.17 4.56
CA ARG A 289 -18.99 5.64 3.47
C ARG A 289 -19.58 5.85 2.08
N ASN A 290 -20.88 5.64 1.91
CA ASN A 290 -21.55 5.77 0.61
C ASN A 290 -21.61 7.23 0.17
N ARG A 291 -21.91 8.16 1.08
CA ARG A 291 -21.92 9.60 0.82
C ARG A 291 -20.50 10.07 0.48
N PHE A 292 -19.49 9.66 1.25
CA PHE A 292 -18.09 10.00 0.97
C PHE A 292 -17.63 9.49 -0.40
N LYS A 293 -17.96 8.23 -0.76
CA LYS A 293 -17.68 7.70 -2.11
C LYS A 293 -18.38 8.49 -3.22
N SER A 294 -19.60 8.99 -2.98
CA SER A 294 -20.30 9.85 -3.93
C SER A 294 -19.60 11.20 -4.10
N GLN A 295 -19.16 11.83 -3.01
CA GLN A 295 -18.39 13.07 -3.05
C GLN A 295 -17.09 12.89 -3.84
N LEU A 296 -16.35 11.80 -3.63
CA LEU A 296 -15.14 11.48 -4.39
C LEU A 296 -15.37 11.26 -5.90
N LYS A 297 -16.58 10.92 -6.33
CA LYS A 297 -16.92 10.81 -7.75
C LYS A 297 -17.21 12.16 -8.40
N THR A 298 -17.81 13.08 -7.65
CA THR A 298 -18.26 14.39 -8.14
C THR A 298 -17.22 15.50 -7.94
N SER A 299 -16.28 15.29 -7.00
CA SER A 299 -15.21 16.24 -6.72
C SER A 299 -14.27 16.45 -7.90
N LYS A 300 -13.80 17.69 -8.05
CA LYS A 300 -12.82 18.08 -9.06
C LYS A 300 -11.38 17.72 -8.63
N LEU A 301 -11.19 16.50 -8.15
CA LEU A 301 -9.86 16.00 -7.85
C LEU A 301 -9.02 16.01 -9.14
N LEU A 302 -8.04 16.86 -9.23
CA LEU A 302 -7.08 16.97 -10.34
C LEU A 302 -5.77 16.31 -9.97
#